data_3ee36e5fe72e791507586d849a93e741
#
_entry.id   3ee36e5fe72e791507586d849a93e741
#
_cell.length_a   1.000
_cell.length_b   1.000
_cell.length_c   1.000
_cell.angle_alpha   90.00
_cell.angle_beta   90.00
_cell.angle_gamma   90.00
#
_symmetry.space_group_name_H-M   'P 1'
#
loop_
_entity.id
_entity.type
_entity.pdbx_description
1 polymer ?
#
loop_
_entity_poly.entity_id
_entity_poly.type
_entity_poly.pdbx_seq_one_letter_code
_entity_poly.pdbx_strand_id
1 'polypeptide(L)'
;MGQNDEGRPGVSDEEWARFMEQAAQGPGEAPKEPSARARMVTERLREQQAQEPPGWRTGPAWQEMRGRGTARRRLKATLAIVFIAGLALVAVRPELVIDRLTGKAGARQEAQNAAPLPAESARPSEPAAAAPPDRPTLAEPFRGSPALQWADGAAGIEVPEATAIGGMSKEQVADALEKTRRFLIASNLDPATLRGERPTAALAILDPRQPEVPERLERSLTHPTAQDTPVTLFTRFDPARVKPVGDVVKVRGSMHAEPGQRGELLVVADYTFVHPMTEAGGTGVQRSIVRRQITLALLDPARWETTRGRLQARAYTAEWSNVACEAADGFLHPHFPLDAPSGSAPSGPATDPYDRSQDIQGEGCGTITRS
;
A
#
# COMPACT_ATOMS: atom_id res chain seq x y z
N MET A 1 -13.63 11.82 52.86
CA MET A 1 -15.10 11.58 53.00
C MET A 1 -15.80 12.45 51.97
N GLY A 2 -16.44 11.88 50.99
CA GLY A 2 -17.13 12.54 49.89
C GLY A 2 -17.11 11.66 48.63
N GLN A 3 -18.07 10.73 48.56
CA GLN A 3 -18.29 9.87 47.40
C GLN A 3 -18.88 10.70 46.27
N ASN A 4 -18.32 10.60 45.10
CA ASN A 4 -18.92 11.07 43.86
C ASN A 4 -19.90 10.01 43.37
N ASP A 5 -21.17 10.39 43.36
CA ASP A 5 -22.30 9.69 42.76
C ASP A 5 -22.26 9.99 41.23
N GLU A 6 -21.87 9.03 40.40
CA GLU A 6 -21.95 9.17 38.96
C GLU A 6 -23.38 8.92 38.50
N GLY A 7 -24.05 9.99 38.12
CA GLY A 7 -25.44 10.02 37.66
C GLY A 7 -25.66 9.17 36.40
N ARG A 8 -26.64 8.26 36.47
CA ARG A 8 -27.29 7.64 35.30
C ARG A 8 -27.91 8.75 34.45
N PRO A 9 -27.82 8.65 33.11
CA PRO A 9 -28.51 9.61 32.25
C PRO A 9 -30.02 9.50 32.50
N GLY A 10 -30.62 10.56 33.00
CA GLY A 10 -32.07 10.70 33.15
C GLY A 10 -32.74 10.74 31.76
N VAL A 11 -33.92 10.15 31.69
CA VAL A 11 -34.79 10.23 30.51
C VAL A 11 -35.13 11.69 30.26
N SER A 12 -35.01 12.17 29.01
CA SER A 12 -35.29 13.54 28.66
C SER A 12 -36.78 13.88 28.78
N ASP A 13 -37.09 15.15 29.09
CA ASP A 13 -38.49 15.62 29.19
C ASP A 13 -39.31 15.37 27.93
N GLU A 14 -38.65 15.33 26.77
CA GLU A 14 -39.28 14.99 25.49
C GLU A 14 -39.61 13.48 25.36
N GLU A 15 -38.83 12.59 25.97
CA GLU A 15 -39.10 11.16 26.02
C GLU A 15 -40.24 10.89 27.02
N TRP A 16 -40.31 11.63 28.13
CA TRP A 16 -41.44 11.58 29.06
C TRP A 16 -42.73 12.07 28.41
N ALA A 17 -42.70 13.16 27.65
CA ALA A 17 -43.88 13.67 26.96
C ALA A 17 -44.42 12.66 25.94
N ARG A 18 -43.56 12.03 25.15
CA ARG A 18 -43.93 10.96 24.20
C ARG A 18 -44.52 9.72 24.91
N PHE A 19 -43.95 9.34 26.04
CA PHE A 19 -44.45 8.22 26.83
C PHE A 19 -45.87 8.52 27.39
N MET A 20 -46.09 9.72 27.90
CA MET A 20 -47.40 10.14 28.41
C MET A 20 -48.44 10.22 27.30
N GLU A 21 -48.09 10.67 26.10
CA GLU A 21 -48.98 10.70 24.94
C GLU A 21 -49.34 9.28 24.44
N GLN A 22 -48.41 8.33 24.44
CA GLN A 22 -48.67 6.93 24.16
C GLN A 22 -49.52 6.28 25.24
N ALA A 23 -49.32 6.60 26.50
CA ALA A 23 -50.15 6.12 27.63
C ALA A 23 -51.58 6.64 27.56
N ALA A 24 -51.79 7.86 27.07
CA ALA A 24 -53.14 8.48 26.92
C ALA A 24 -53.95 7.88 25.76
N GLN A 25 -53.29 7.19 24.78
CA GLN A 25 -54.02 6.53 23.69
C GLN A 25 -54.63 5.18 24.06
N GLY A 26 -54.47 4.73 25.32
CA GLY A 26 -55.10 3.49 25.81
C GLY A 26 -54.43 2.22 25.31
N PRO A 27 -54.53 1.10 26.03
CA PRO A 27 -54.02 -0.18 25.58
C PRO A 27 -54.80 -0.65 24.37
N GLY A 28 -54.13 -0.80 23.23
CA GLY A 28 -54.66 -1.51 22.07
C GLY A 28 -55.15 -2.90 22.50
N GLU A 29 -56.22 -3.39 21.87
CA GLU A 29 -56.99 -4.60 22.15
C GLU A 29 -56.31 -5.56 23.14
N ALA A 30 -56.91 -5.67 24.35
CA ALA A 30 -56.47 -6.62 25.37
C ALA A 30 -56.52 -8.05 24.79
N PRO A 31 -55.55 -8.92 25.07
CA PRO A 31 -55.56 -10.31 24.62
C PRO A 31 -56.86 -10.96 25.06
N LYS A 32 -57.59 -11.54 24.12
CA LYS A 32 -58.83 -12.25 24.41
C LYS A 32 -58.58 -13.32 25.47
N GLU A 33 -59.39 -13.30 26.55
CA GLU A 33 -59.32 -14.36 27.57
C GLU A 33 -59.39 -15.75 26.94
N PRO A 34 -58.54 -16.69 27.39
CA PRO A 34 -58.56 -18.04 26.87
C PRO A 34 -59.93 -18.65 27.11
N SER A 35 -60.50 -19.26 26.08
CA SER A 35 -61.79 -19.92 26.15
C SER A 35 -61.82 -20.97 27.28
N ALA A 36 -63.01 -21.25 27.82
CA ALA A 36 -63.20 -22.26 28.86
C ALA A 36 -62.58 -23.61 28.48
N ARG A 37 -62.56 -23.94 27.21
CA ARG A 37 -61.90 -25.13 26.66
C ARG A 37 -60.36 -25.05 26.75
N ALA A 38 -59.78 -23.92 26.52
CA ALA A 38 -58.33 -23.72 26.65
C ALA A 38 -57.90 -23.81 28.11
N ARG A 39 -58.69 -23.30 29.05
CA ARG A 39 -58.42 -23.43 30.50
C ARG A 39 -58.47 -24.89 30.94
N MET A 40 -59.49 -25.67 30.53
CA MET A 40 -59.57 -27.11 30.83
C MET A 40 -58.44 -27.94 30.21
N VAL A 41 -57.98 -27.61 29.02
CA VAL A 41 -56.83 -28.30 28.40
C VAL A 41 -55.54 -28.00 29.14
N THR A 42 -55.33 -26.75 29.55
CA THR A 42 -54.14 -26.35 30.31
C THR A 42 -54.11 -26.99 31.70
N GLU A 43 -55.25 -27.06 32.34
CA GLU A 43 -55.42 -27.72 33.65
C GLU A 43 -55.16 -29.22 33.56
N ARG A 44 -55.71 -29.88 32.54
CA ARG A 44 -55.49 -31.31 32.27
C ARG A 44 -54.03 -31.63 31.95
N LEU A 45 -53.35 -30.77 31.21
CA LEU A 45 -51.92 -30.92 30.93
C LEU A 45 -51.06 -30.71 32.19
N ARG A 46 -51.43 -29.79 33.11
CA ARG A 46 -50.77 -29.64 34.41
C ARG A 46 -50.97 -30.85 35.32
N GLU A 47 -52.17 -31.41 35.36
CA GLU A 47 -52.44 -32.65 36.10
C GLU A 47 -51.68 -33.84 35.55
N GLN A 48 -51.57 -33.97 34.23
CA GLN A 48 -50.77 -35.02 33.61
C GLN A 48 -49.27 -34.84 33.87
N GLN A 49 -48.75 -33.62 33.93
CA GLN A 49 -47.38 -33.35 34.30
C GLN A 49 -47.11 -33.60 35.81
N ALA A 50 -48.12 -33.45 36.67
CA ALA A 50 -48.02 -33.76 38.08
C ALA A 50 -48.07 -35.26 38.38
N GLN A 51 -48.54 -36.11 37.43
CA GLN A 51 -48.63 -37.57 37.54
C GLN A 51 -47.46 -38.33 36.91
N GLU A 52 -46.43 -37.66 36.39
CA GLU A 52 -45.19 -38.38 36.03
C GLU A 52 -44.48 -38.86 37.29
N PRO A 53 -44.22 -40.17 37.46
CA PRO A 53 -43.58 -40.70 38.65
C PRO A 53 -42.15 -40.18 38.74
N PRO A 54 -41.70 -39.64 39.90
CA PRO A 54 -40.33 -39.21 40.10
C PRO A 54 -39.47 -40.43 40.18
N GLY A 55 -38.69 -40.71 39.13
CA GLY A 55 -37.74 -41.82 39.19
C GLY A 55 -37.41 -42.56 37.93
N TRP A 56 -38.18 -42.38 36.86
CA TRP A 56 -37.95 -43.13 35.61
C TRP A 56 -36.64 -42.71 34.88
N ARG A 57 -36.02 -41.54 35.17
CA ARG A 57 -34.83 -41.03 34.47
C ARG A 57 -33.54 -40.99 35.30
N THR A 58 -33.54 -41.56 36.50
CA THR A 58 -32.40 -41.46 37.44
C THR A 58 -31.82 -42.81 37.91
N GLY A 59 -31.96 -43.86 37.10
CA GLY A 59 -31.33 -45.15 37.40
C GLY A 59 -29.81 -45.14 37.12
N PRO A 60 -29.04 -46.01 37.85
CA PRO A 60 -27.56 -46.08 37.69
C PRO A 60 -27.09 -46.33 36.25
N ALA A 61 -27.85 -47.03 35.45
CA ALA A 61 -27.51 -47.31 34.04
C ALA A 61 -27.49 -46.05 33.15
N TRP A 62 -28.22 -45.00 33.50
CA TRP A 62 -28.22 -43.73 32.79
C TRP A 62 -26.98 -42.86 33.14
N GLN A 63 -26.46 -43.00 34.32
CA GLN A 63 -25.23 -42.31 34.72
C GLN A 63 -23.99 -42.95 34.09
N GLU A 64 -23.95 -44.28 33.96
CA GLU A 64 -22.86 -44.97 33.26
C GLU A 64 -22.83 -44.73 31.73
N MET A 65 -24.01 -44.61 31.08
CA MET A 65 -24.06 -44.24 29.65
C MET A 65 -23.68 -42.81 29.38
N ARG A 66 -23.88 -41.87 30.31
CA ARG A 66 -23.42 -40.49 30.18
C ARG A 66 -21.91 -40.34 30.31
N GLY A 67 -21.24 -41.15 31.08
CA GLY A 67 -19.78 -41.02 31.35
C GLY A 67 -18.91 -41.45 30.18
N ARG A 68 -19.28 -42.49 29.43
CA ARG A 68 -18.43 -43.01 28.34
C ARG A 68 -18.77 -42.48 26.93
N GLY A 69 -19.99 -42.04 26.70
CA GLY A 69 -20.44 -41.52 25.41
C GLY A 69 -20.11 -40.03 25.17
N THR A 70 -20.09 -39.23 26.25
CA THR A 70 -19.89 -37.78 26.17
C THR A 70 -18.45 -37.40 25.86
N ALA A 71 -17.45 -38.14 26.40
CA ALA A 71 -16.05 -37.88 26.08
C ALA A 71 -15.72 -38.17 24.61
N ARG A 72 -16.20 -39.29 24.05
CA ARG A 72 -16.02 -39.60 22.62
C ARG A 72 -16.83 -38.68 21.69
N ARG A 73 -18.00 -38.27 22.13
CA ARG A 73 -18.85 -37.33 21.35
C ARG A 73 -18.29 -35.92 21.38
N ARG A 74 -17.75 -35.47 22.52
CA ARG A 74 -17.02 -34.20 22.66
C ARG A 74 -15.73 -34.23 21.84
N LEU A 75 -14.96 -35.32 21.88
CA LEU A 75 -13.75 -35.50 21.09
C LEU A 75 -14.06 -35.45 19.56
N LYS A 76 -15.12 -36.15 19.13
CA LYS A 76 -15.57 -36.11 17.71
C LYS A 76 -16.07 -34.73 17.31
N ALA A 77 -16.80 -34.02 18.19
CA ALA A 77 -17.26 -32.66 17.95
C ALA A 77 -16.06 -31.68 17.89
N THR A 78 -15.08 -31.81 18.78
CA THR A 78 -13.88 -30.99 18.75
C THR A 78 -13.04 -31.25 17.50
N LEU A 79 -12.88 -32.53 17.11
CA LEU A 79 -12.20 -32.90 15.86
C LEU A 79 -12.94 -32.36 14.61
N ALA A 80 -14.28 -32.41 14.60
CA ALA A 80 -15.07 -31.85 13.52
C ALA A 80 -14.93 -30.31 13.44
N ILE A 81 -14.92 -29.61 14.57
CA ILE A 81 -14.72 -28.15 14.62
C ILE A 81 -13.32 -27.80 14.13
N VAL A 82 -12.29 -28.52 14.60
CA VAL A 82 -10.89 -28.31 14.15
C VAL A 82 -10.76 -28.60 12.66
N PHE A 83 -11.44 -29.63 12.15
CA PHE A 83 -11.42 -29.97 10.73
C PHE A 83 -12.14 -28.91 9.88
N ILE A 84 -13.30 -28.41 10.33
CA ILE A 84 -14.04 -27.33 9.66
C ILE A 84 -13.23 -26.03 9.71
N ALA A 85 -12.60 -25.70 10.86
CA ALA A 85 -11.73 -24.54 10.97
C ALA A 85 -10.48 -24.67 10.07
N GLY A 86 -9.92 -25.88 9.97
CA GLY A 86 -8.83 -26.19 9.03
C GLY A 86 -9.26 -26.02 7.57
N LEU A 87 -10.44 -26.53 7.18
CA LEU A 87 -10.99 -26.33 5.83
C LEU A 87 -11.32 -24.86 5.54
N ALA A 88 -11.84 -24.13 6.53
CA ALA A 88 -12.10 -22.70 6.38
C ALA A 88 -10.79 -21.93 6.20
N LEU A 89 -9.73 -22.28 6.93
CA LEU A 89 -8.39 -21.68 6.76
C LEU A 89 -7.83 -21.97 5.36
N VAL A 90 -8.00 -23.19 4.85
CA VAL A 90 -7.59 -23.58 3.48
C VAL A 90 -8.41 -22.84 2.43
N ALA A 91 -9.70 -22.61 2.67
CA ALA A 91 -10.55 -21.89 1.73
C ALA A 91 -10.27 -20.37 1.71
N VAL A 92 -9.92 -19.79 2.85
CA VAL A 92 -9.64 -18.35 2.98
C VAL A 92 -8.17 -18.02 2.65
N ARG A 93 -7.23 -18.93 2.93
CA ARG A 93 -5.79 -18.77 2.69
C ARG A 93 -5.14 -20.06 2.21
N PRO A 94 -5.45 -20.54 1.00
CA PRO A 94 -4.91 -21.78 0.45
C PRO A 94 -3.38 -21.76 0.35
N GLU A 95 -2.80 -20.57 0.15
CA GLU A 95 -1.35 -20.37 0.07
C GLU A 95 -0.61 -20.83 1.34
N LEU A 96 -1.16 -20.62 2.54
CA LEU A 96 -0.50 -21.00 3.80
C LEU A 96 -0.31 -22.52 3.93
N VAL A 97 -1.24 -23.29 3.40
CA VAL A 97 -1.20 -24.76 3.45
C VAL A 97 -0.31 -25.32 2.35
N ILE A 98 -0.45 -24.78 1.14
CA ILE A 98 0.36 -25.18 -0.03
C ILE A 98 1.83 -24.88 0.23
N ASP A 99 2.14 -23.70 0.80
CA ASP A 99 3.51 -23.28 1.09
C ASP A 99 4.19 -24.13 2.16
N ARG A 100 3.42 -24.55 3.18
CA ARG A 100 3.95 -25.41 4.22
C ARG A 100 4.19 -26.84 3.72
N LEU A 101 3.33 -27.33 2.81
CA LEU A 101 3.49 -28.64 2.17
C LEU A 101 4.61 -28.66 1.12
N THR A 102 4.85 -27.55 0.45
CA THR A 102 5.86 -27.43 -0.61
C THR A 102 7.22 -26.94 -0.13
N GLY A 103 7.37 -26.65 1.18
CA GLY A 103 8.60 -26.07 1.75
C GLY A 103 8.86 -24.60 1.39
N LYS A 104 7.98 -23.97 0.63
CA LYS A 104 8.11 -22.58 0.18
C LYS A 104 8.00 -21.57 1.33
N ALA A 105 7.36 -21.96 2.46
CA ALA A 105 7.25 -21.09 3.63
C ALA A 105 8.62 -20.74 4.22
N GLY A 106 9.55 -21.70 4.28
CA GLY A 106 10.92 -21.46 4.74
C GLY A 106 11.70 -20.53 3.80
N ALA A 107 11.67 -20.81 2.51
CA ALA A 107 12.34 -19.99 1.52
C ALA A 107 11.80 -18.54 1.47
N ARG A 108 10.50 -18.34 1.73
CA ARG A 108 9.90 -17.01 1.86
C ARG A 108 10.38 -16.27 3.10
N GLN A 109 10.43 -16.95 4.23
CA GLN A 109 10.92 -16.36 5.47
C GLN A 109 12.39 -15.97 5.34
N GLU A 110 13.20 -16.79 4.69
CA GLU A 110 14.59 -16.48 4.40
C GLU A 110 14.71 -15.26 3.47
N ALA A 111 13.89 -15.19 2.42
CA ALA A 111 13.88 -14.04 1.50
C ALA A 111 13.43 -12.75 2.17
N GLN A 112 12.46 -12.81 3.11
CA GLN A 112 12.03 -11.65 3.89
C GLN A 112 13.07 -11.17 4.90
N ASN A 113 13.83 -12.10 5.46
CA ASN A 113 14.87 -11.82 6.46
C ASN A 113 16.25 -11.58 5.83
N ALA A 114 16.38 -11.76 4.52
CA ALA A 114 17.63 -11.49 3.82
C ALA A 114 18.00 -10.01 3.92
N ALA A 115 19.28 -9.75 4.16
CA ALA A 115 19.79 -8.38 4.14
C ALA A 115 19.50 -7.73 2.77
N PRO A 116 19.24 -6.42 2.73
CA PRO A 116 19.13 -5.69 1.49
C PRO A 116 20.34 -5.91 0.58
N LEU A 117 20.11 -5.93 -0.72
CA LEU A 117 21.20 -6.00 -1.68
C LEU A 117 22.12 -4.79 -1.48
N PRO A 118 23.45 -4.95 -1.67
CA PRO A 118 24.38 -3.83 -1.62
C PRO A 118 23.99 -2.77 -2.65
N ALA A 119 24.30 -1.51 -2.36
CA ALA A 119 24.05 -0.40 -3.26
C ALA A 119 24.71 -0.61 -4.62
N GLU A 120 24.08 -0.06 -5.63
CA GLU A 120 24.67 -0.04 -6.97
C GLU A 120 25.66 1.11 -7.08
N SER A 121 26.87 0.81 -7.51
CA SER A 121 27.90 1.81 -7.84
C SER A 121 27.88 2.19 -9.32
N ALA A 122 27.22 1.39 -10.17
CA ALA A 122 27.08 1.62 -11.59
C ALA A 122 25.79 0.95 -12.12
N ARG A 123 25.42 1.25 -13.36
CA ARG A 123 24.30 0.59 -14.04
C ARG A 123 24.58 -0.92 -14.13
N PRO A 124 23.61 -1.79 -13.81
CA PRO A 124 23.77 -3.23 -13.98
C PRO A 124 23.94 -3.60 -15.45
N SER A 125 24.71 -4.65 -15.70
CA SER A 125 24.92 -5.19 -17.05
C SER A 125 23.87 -6.24 -17.43
N GLU A 126 23.11 -6.75 -16.46
CA GLU A 126 22.11 -7.79 -16.65
C GLU A 126 20.80 -7.42 -15.95
N PRO A 127 19.65 -7.94 -16.42
CA PRO A 127 18.37 -7.79 -15.74
C PRO A 127 18.40 -8.35 -14.32
N ALA A 128 17.57 -7.81 -13.47
CA ALA A 128 17.39 -8.36 -12.12
C ALA A 128 16.92 -9.82 -12.18
N ALA A 129 17.43 -10.66 -11.28
CA ALA A 129 17.07 -12.06 -11.20
C ALA A 129 15.55 -12.26 -11.13
N ALA A 130 15.05 -13.33 -11.76
CA ALA A 130 13.64 -13.68 -11.69
C ALA A 130 13.26 -14.03 -10.25
N ALA A 131 12.24 -13.35 -9.71
CA ALA A 131 11.58 -13.77 -8.49
C ALA A 131 10.47 -14.77 -8.81
N PRO A 132 10.17 -15.73 -7.91
CA PRO A 132 9.01 -16.59 -8.08
C PRO A 132 7.74 -15.76 -8.26
N PRO A 133 6.87 -16.06 -9.25
CA PRO A 133 5.63 -15.33 -9.45
C PRO A 133 4.72 -15.54 -8.22
N ASP A 134 4.52 -14.47 -7.48
CA ASP A 134 3.68 -14.49 -6.29
C ASP A 134 2.96 -13.13 -6.16
N ARG A 135 1.69 -13.16 -5.73
CA ARG A 135 0.89 -11.95 -5.68
C ARG A 135 1.21 -11.15 -4.42
N PRO A 136 1.32 -9.82 -4.52
CA PRO A 136 1.45 -8.96 -3.35
C PRO A 136 0.19 -9.03 -2.49
N THR A 137 0.34 -8.79 -1.19
CA THR A 137 -0.75 -8.68 -0.23
C THR A 137 -0.56 -7.44 0.64
N LEU A 138 -1.59 -7.03 1.38
CA LEU A 138 -1.46 -5.91 2.32
C LEU A 138 -0.38 -6.14 3.39
N ALA A 139 -0.17 -7.40 3.81
CA ALA A 139 0.86 -7.75 4.78
C ALA A 139 2.25 -7.91 4.15
N GLU A 140 2.32 -8.30 2.88
CA GLU A 140 3.55 -8.58 2.15
C GLU A 140 3.53 -7.90 0.76
N PRO A 141 3.62 -6.55 0.72
CA PRO A 141 3.39 -5.79 -0.53
C PRO A 141 4.48 -6.02 -1.59
N PHE A 142 5.66 -6.50 -1.22
CA PHE A 142 6.77 -6.78 -2.15
C PHE A 142 6.95 -8.28 -2.45
N ARG A 143 6.05 -9.13 -1.98
CA ARG A 143 6.06 -10.57 -2.21
C ARG A 143 6.08 -10.87 -3.71
N GLY A 144 7.01 -11.72 -4.15
CA GLY A 144 7.16 -12.09 -5.55
C GLY A 144 7.79 -11.02 -6.44
N SER A 145 8.37 -9.97 -5.86
CA SER A 145 9.06 -8.91 -6.59
C SER A 145 10.56 -8.95 -6.36
N PRO A 146 11.40 -8.70 -7.37
CA PRO A 146 12.83 -8.46 -7.17
C PRO A 146 13.12 -7.33 -6.18
N ALA A 147 12.23 -6.36 -6.06
CA ALA A 147 12.37 -5.26 -5.14
C ALA A 147 12.26 -5.66 -3.65
N LEU A 148 11.84 -6.89 -3.33
CA LEU A 148 11.80 -7.37 -1.95
C LEU A 148 13.14 -7.15 -1.22
N GLN A 149 14.26 -7.36 -1.93
CA GLN A 149 15.61 -7.22 -1.39
C GLN A 149 16.24 -5.83 -1.63
N TRP A 150 15.48 -4.88 -2.19
CA TRP A 150 15.98 -3.53 -2.35
C TRP A 150 15.94 -2.77 -1.03
N ALA A 151 16.74 -1.73 -0.92
CA ALA A 151 16.74 -0.89 0.28
C ALA A 151 15.44 -0.07 0.41
N ASP A 152 15.13 0.31 1.63
CA ASP A 152 13.90 1.04 1.96
C ASP A 152 14.10 2.55 1.84
N GLY A 153 13.27 3.18 1.04
CA GLY A 153 13.18 4.63 0.92
C GLY A 153 14.54 5.30 0.66
N ALA A 154 14.83 6.30 1.45
CA ALA A 154 16.06 7.12 1.31
C ALA A 154 17.37 6.33 1.50
N ALA A 155 17.32 5.17 2.16
CA ALA A 155 18.49 4.30 2.30
C ALA A 155 18.93 3.68 0.95
N GLY A 156 18.00 3.57 -0.01
CA GLY A 156 18.33 3.10 -1.36
C GLY A 156 18.94 4.16 -2.28
N ILE A 157 19.09 5.41 -1.81
CA ILE A 157 19.71 6.49 -2.56
C ILE A 157 21.05 6.82 -1.91
N GLU A 158 22.07 6.06 -2.25
CA GLU A 158 23.42 6.28 -1.72
C GLU A 158 24.15 7.35 -2.51
N VAL A 159 24.93 8.16 -1.79
CA VAL A 159 25.79 9.20 -2.37
C VAL A 159 27.18 8.63 -2.54
N PRO A 160 27.74 8.59 -3.76
CA PRO A 160 29.09 8.12 -3.98
C PRO A 160 30.13 9.07 -3.38
N GLU A 161 31.33 8.56 -3.17
CA GLU A 161 32.42 9.40 -2.68
C GLU A 161 32.72 10.52 -3.68
N ALA A 162 32.74 11.76 -3.19
CA ALA A 162 33.03 12.93 -4.02
C ALA A 162 34.52 13.05 -4.28
N THR A 163 34.84 13.43 -5.51
CA THR A 163 36.20 13.84 -5.93
C THR A 163 36.11 15.14 -6.68
N ALA A 164 37.22 15.93 -6.71
CA ALA A 164 37.21 17.16 -7.48
C ALA A 164 37.13 16.86 -8.98
N ILE A 165 36.16 17.47 -9.68
CA ILE A 165 35.87 17.20 -11.09
C ILE A 165 35.59 18.52 -11.84
N GLY A 166 36.13 18.66 -13.05
CA GLY A 166 35.75 19.74 -13.99
C GLY A 166 36.03 21.16 -13.50
N GLY A 167 36.95 21.32 -12.55
CA GLY A 167 37.26 22.59 -11.90
C GLY A 167 36.39 22.89 -10.68
N MET A 168 35.50 22.00 -10.29
CA MET A 168 34.74 22.04 -9.03
C MET A 168 35.56 21.36 -7.92
N SER A 169 35.52 21.91 -6.72
CA SER A 169 36.18 21.31 -5.55
C SER A 169 35.42 20.05 -5.08
N LYS A 170 36.07 19.20 -4.28
CA LYS A 170 35.47 18.03 -3.65
C LYS A 170 34.18 18.38 -2.88
N GLU A 171 34.20 19.51 -2.16
CA GLU A 171 33.04 19.99 -1.38
C GLU A 171 31.88 20.42 -2.26
N GLN A 172 32.16 21.04 -3.42
CA GLN A 172 31.15 21.42 -4.39
C GLN A 172 30.52 20.18 -5.03
N VAL A 173 31.33 19.18 -5.35
CA VAL A 173 30.83 17.89 -5.88
C VAL A 173 29.96 17.17 -4.83
N ALA A 174 30.44 17.10 -3.58
CA ALA A 174 29.68 16.49 -2.48
C ALA A 174 28.33 17.19 -2.25
N ASP A 175 28.31 18.53 -2.29
CA ASP A 175 27.09 19.32 -2.15
C ASP A 175 26.10 19.07 -3.30
N ALA A 176 26.58 18.95 -4.54
CA ALA A 176 25.74 18.66 -5.69
C ALA A 176 25.14 17.24 -5.62
N LEU A 177 25.94 16.25 -5.25
CA LEU A 177 25.48 14.87 -5.06
C LEU A 177 24.43 14.78 -3.95
N GLU A 178 24.66 15.42 -2.79
CA GLU A 178 23.70 15.42 -1.69
C GLU A 178 22.41 16.19 -2.02
N LYS A 179 22.49 17.27 -2.78
CA LYS A 179 21.31 17.98 -3.30
C LYS A 179 20.53 17.13 -4.28
N THR A 180 21.19 16.38 -5.15
CA THR A 180 20.53 15.43 -6.05
C THR A 180 19.84 14.32 -5.25
N ARG A 181 20.48 13.77 -4.23
CA ARG A 181 19.84 12.82 -3.30
C ARG A 181 18.58 13.41 -2.66
N ARG A 182 18.66 14.62 -2.11
CA ARG A 182 17.51 15.30 -1.50
C ARG A 182 16.42 15.59 -2.52
N PHE A 183 16.77 15.92 -3.76
CA PHE A 183 15.79 16.09 -4.84
C PHE A 183 15.04 14.79 -5.12
N LEU A 184 15.75 13.66 -5.27
CA LEU A 184 15.15 12.36 -5.50
C LEU A 184 14.22 11.93 -4.36
N ILE A 185 14.60 12.17 -3.11
CA ILE A 185 13.76 11.92 -1.93
C ILE A 185 12.50 12.78 -1.99
N ALA A 186 12.64 14.09 -2.16
CA ALA A 186 11.54 15.03 -2.14
C ALA A 186 10.57 14.83 -3.32
N SER A 187 11.05 14.32 -4.45
CA SER A 187 10.25 14.11 -5.66
C SER A 187 9.58 12.74 -5.73
N ASN A 188 10.08 11.73 -5.00
CA ASN A 188 9.58 10.35 -5.14
C ASN A 188 9.22 9.67 -3.81
N LEU A 189 9.62 10.19 -2.67
CA LEU A 189 9.43 9.56 -1.37
C LEU A 189 8.69 10.45 -0.36
N ASP A 190 8.64 11.75 -0.60
CA ASP A 190 7.96 12.68 0.31
C ASP A 190 6.45 12.44 0.30
N PRO A 191 5.83 12.15 1.47
CA PRO A 191 4.42 11.82 1.55
C PRO A 191 3.48 12.91 1.00
N ALA A 192 3.83 14.18 1.12
CA ALA A 192 3.02 15.28 0.59
C ALA A 192 3.06 15.28 -0.96
N THR A 193 4.24 15.12 -1.54
CA THR A 193 4.43 14.98 -2.99
C THR A 193 3.68 13.75 -3.52
N LEU A 194 3.79 12.61 -2.84
CA LEU A 194 3.09 11.38 -3.22
C LEU A 194 1.57 11.52 -3.21
N ARG A 195 1.00 12.32 -2.30
CA ARG A 195 -0.44 12.64 -2.26
C ARG A 195 -0.86 13.75 -3.24
N GLY A 196 0.04 14.18 -4.11
CA GLY A 196 -0.26 15.19 -5.11
C GLY A 196 -0.19 16.64 -4.63
N GLU A 197 0.31 16.90 -3.42
CA GLU A 197 0.60 18.25 -2.96
C GLU A 197 1.76 18.86 -3.77
N ARG A 198 1.92 20.17 -3.68
CA ARG A 198 3.01 20.86 -4.37
C ARG A 198 4.37 20.36 -3.86
N PRO A 199 5.28 19.90 -4.72
CA PRO A 199 6.59 19.34 -4.33
C PRO A 199 7.58 20.43 -3.95
N THR A 200 7.25 21.25 -2.94
CA THR A 200 7.96 22.46 -2.58
C THR A 200 9.43 22.19 -2.22
N ALA A 201 9.71 21.09 -1.51
CA ALA A 201 11.07 20.71 -1.12
C ALA A 201 11.94 20.36 -2.33
N ALA A 202 11.38 19.68 -3.34
CA ALA A 202 12.10 19.37 -4.58
C ALA A 202 12.32 20.64 -5.43
N LEU A 203 11.28 21.45 -5.61
CA LEU A 203 11.36 22.72 -6.34
C LEU A 203 12.37 23.69 -5.71
N ALA A 204 12.52 23.68 -4.38
CA ALA A 204 13.49 24.51 -3.68
C ALA A 204 14.94 24.13 -3.97
N ILE A 205 15.24 22.99 -4.54
CA ILE A 205 16.59 22.58 -4.93
C ILE A 205 16.93 23.11 -6.32
N LEU A 206 15.93 23.22 -7.20
CA LEU A 206 16.11 23.69 -8.56
C LEU A 206 16.35 25.20 -8.61
N ASP A 207 17.10 25.62 -9.63
CA ASP A 207 17.41 27.04 -9.86
C ASP A 207 16.19 27.76 -10.45
N PRO A 208 15.60 28.74 -9.74
CA PRO A 208 14.48 29.51 -10.24
C PRO A 208 14.84 30.44 -11.42
N ARG A 209 16.11 30.64 -11.70
CA ARG A 209 16.61 31.45 -12.80
C ARG A 209 16.94 30.63 -14.06
N GLN A 210 16.76 29.29 -14.00
CA GLN A 210 16.94 28.47 -15.18
C GLN A 210 15.89 28.84 -16.23
N PRO A 211 16.29 29.14 -17.49
CA PRO A 211 15.32 29.46 -18.56
C PRO A 211 14.30 28.33 -18.77
N GLU A 212 13.05 28.69 -18.97
CA GLU A 212 11.92 27.83 -19.37
C GLU A 212 11.48 26.73 -18.40
N VAL A 213 12.43 26.17 -17.62
CA VAL A 213 12.13 25.00 -16.77
C VAL A 213 11.20 25.35 -15.61
N PRO A 214 11.40 26.43 -14.82
CA PRO A 214 10.48 26.78 -13.74
C PRO A 214 9.06 27.04 -14.22
N GLU A 215 8.89 27.80 -15.33
CA GLU A 215 7.59 28.11 -15.89
C GLU A 215 6.88 26.86 -16.44
N ARG A 216 7.64 25.95 -17.07
CA ARG A 216 7.10 24.68 -17.53
C ARG A 216 6.66 23.80 -16.36
N LEU A 217 7.47 23.69 -15.31
CA LEU A 217 7.12 22.94 -14.11
C LEU A 217 5.88 23.51 -13.43
N GLU A 218 5.79 24.85 -13.34
CA GLU A 218 4.60 25.51 -12.80
C GLU A 218 3.34 25.19 -13.60
N ARG A 219 3.42 25.29 -14.94
CA ARG A 219 2.29 24.91 -15.82
C ARG A 219 1.92 23.44 -15.65
N SER A 220 2.88 22.54 -15.67
CA SER A 220 2.61 21.10 -15.52
C SER A 220 1.96 20.76 -14.18
N LEU A 221 2.28 21.48 -13.11
CA LEU A 221 1.69 21.30 -11.79
C LEU A 221 0.29 21.88 -11.66
N THR A 222 -0.01 22.97 -12.39
CA THR A 222 -1.30 23.70 -12.29
C THR A 222 -2.28 23.32 -13.40
N HIS A 223 -1.77 23.03 -14.58
CA HIS A 223 -2.56 22.70 -15.79
C HIS A 223 -1.88 21.52 -16.52
N PRO A 224 -1.86 20.33 -15.92
CA PRO A 224 -1.21 19.16 -16.52
C PRO A 224 -1.90 18.77 -17.82
N THR A 225 -1.10 18.26 -18.74
CA THR A 225 -1.54 17.62 -19.99
C THR A 225 -0.75 16.34 -20.21
N ALA A 226 -1.14 15.53 -21.18
CA ALA A 226 -0.38 14.31 -21.51
C ALA A 226 1.07 14.62 -21.94
N GLN A 227 1.32 15.78 -22.59
CA GLN A 227 2.63 16.19 -23.06
C GLN A 227 3.43 17.00 -22.03
N ASP A 228 2.75 17.69 -21.12
CA ASP A 228 3.40 18.51 -20.08
C ASP A 228 2.85 18.10 -18.72
N THR A 229 3.35 16.95 -18.26
CA THR A 229 2.89 16.33 -17.02
C THR A 229 3.96 16.39 -15.94
N PRO A 230 3.60 16.71 -14.68
CA PRO A 230 4.55 16.76 -13.58
C PRO A 230 5.08 15.37 -13.19
N VAL A 231 4.40 14.28 -13.58
CA VAL A 231 4.81 12.92 -13.20
C VAL A 231 6.11 12.49 -13.88
N THR A 232 6.60 13.22 -14.85
CA THR A 232 7.95 13.02 -15.41
C THR A 232 9.05 13.29 -14.35
N LEU A 233 8.83 14.22 -13.43
CA LEU A 233 9.79 14.54 -12.35
C LEU A 233 9.33 14.13 -10.96
N PHE A 234 8.01 14.09 -10.72
CA PHE A 234 7.44 13.87 -9.40
C PHE A 234 6.53 12.65 -9.40
N THR A 235 6.70 11.76 -8.45
CA THR A 235 5.74 10.64 -8.25
C THR A 235 4.54 11.17 -7.48
N ARG A 236 3.36 11.13 -8.10
CA ARG A 236 2.13 11.67 -7.56
C ARG A 236 0.98 10.71 -7.79
N PHE A 237 0.18 10.46 -6.77
CA PHE A 237 -1.02 9.63 -6.81
C PHE A 237 -2.21 10.42 -6.30
N ASP A 238 -3.39 10.17 -6.86
CA ASP A 238 -4.63 10.77 -6.37
C ASP A 238 -5.08 10.07 -5.07
N PRO A 239 -5.04 10.75 -3.91
CA PRO A 239 -5.39 10.15 -2.62
C PRO A 239 -6.88 9.80 -2.49
N ALA A 240 -7.73 10.34 -3.35
CA ALA A 240 -9.14 9.98 -3.41
C ALA A 240 -9.35 8.58 -4.04
N ARG A 241 -8.45 8.15 -4.91
CA ARG A 241 -8.55 6.90 -5.66
C ARG A 241 -7.69 5.79 -5.08
N VAL A 242 -6.48 6.10 -4.64
CA VAL A 242 -5.52 5.10 -4.17
C VAL A 242 -4.81 5.51 -2.88
N LYS A 243 -4.29 4.52 -2.17
CA LYS A 243 -3.52 4.69 -0.93
C LYS A 243 -2.25 3.84 -0.98
N PRO A 244 -1.15 4.30 -0.38
CA PRO A 244 0.02 3.46 -0.19
C PRO A 244 -0.29 2.29 0.75
N VAL A 245 0.37 1.16 0.52
CA VAL A 245 0.33 -0.02 1.39
C VAL A 245 1.58 -0.03 2.25
N GLY A 246 1.40 0.31 3.52
CA GLY A 246 2.52 0.56 4.44
C GLY A 246 3.27 1.86 4.13
N ASP A 247 4.42 2.03 4.79
CA ASP A 247 5.22 3.27 4.71
C ASP A 247 6.51 3.07 3.90
N VAL A 248 6.69 1.90 3.30
CA VAL A 248 7.93 1.52 2.61
C VAL A 248 7.77 1.67 1.11
N VAL A 249 8.70 2.37 0.50
CA VAL A 249 8.96 2.39 -0.95
C VAL A 249 10.31 1.72 -1.16
N LYS A 250 10.38 0.71 -2.00
CA LYS A 250 11.66 0.07 -2.32
C LYS A 250 12.38 0.87 -3.40
N VAL A 251 13.68 1.10 -3.18
CA VAL A 251 14.49 1.95 -4.04
C VAL A 251 15.78 1.25 -4.42
N ARG A 252 16.13 1.36 -5.70
CA ARG A 252 17.41 0.89 -6.20
C ARG A 252 17.89 1.78 -7.35
N GLY A 253 19.17 2.07 -7.36
CA GLY A 253 19.75 2.90 -8.38
C GLY A 253 21.16 3.36 -8.05
N SER A 254 21.70 4.18 -8.94
CA SER A 254 23.00 4.79 -8.75
C SER A 254 23.01 6.22 -9.26
N MET A 255 23.96 7.02 -8.76
CA MET A 255 24.29 8.33 -9.29
C MET A 255 25.81 8.49 -9.38
N HIS A 256 26.26 9.34 -10.27
CA HIS A 256 27.64 9.72 -10.37
C HIS A 256 27.75 11.18 -10.80
N ALA A 257 28.93 11.76 -10.55
CA ALA A 257 29.26 13.09 -11.00
C ALA A 257 30.22 13.02 -12.19
N GLU A 258 29.98 13.88 -13.17
CA GLU A 258 30.84 13.97 -14.36
C GLU A 258 31.07 15.46 -14.76
N PRO A 259 32.16 15.77 -15.50
CA PRO A 259 32.35 17.12 -15.99
C PRO A 259 31.39 17.45 -17.12
N GLY A 260 30.70 18.58 -17.02
CA GLY A 260 29.97 19.18 -18.13
C GLY A 260 30.83 20.17 -18.90
N GLN A 261 30.23 21.26 -19.33
CA GLN A 261 30.92 22.38 -19.94
C GLN A 261 31.84 23.08 -18.91
N ARG A 262 32.69 23.98 -19.36
CA ARG A 262 33.60 24.71 -18.47
C ARG A 262 32.81 25.50 -17.39
N GLY A 263 32.99 25.14 -16.13
CA GLY A 263 32.23 25.68 -14.98
C GLY A 263 30.89 25.03 -14.77
N GLU A 264 30.71 23.80 -15.26
CA GLU A 264 29.54 22.97 -15.06
C GLU A 264 29.95 21.60 -14.52
N LEU A 265 29.25 21.15 -13.50
CA LEU A 265 29.31 19.82 -12.96
C LEU A 265 27.93 19.14 -13.21
N LEU A 266 27.92 17.99 -13.81
CA LEU A 266 26.73 17.20 -14.01
C LEU A 266 26.64 16.10 -12.93
N VAL A 267 25.47 15.90 -12.38
CA VAL A 267 25.15 14.73 -11.57
C VAL A 267 24.10 13.94 -12.33
N VAL A 268 24.48 12.77 -12.78
CA VAL A 268 23.61 11.82 -13.49
C VAL A 268 23.10 10.80 -12.50
N ALA A 269 21.80 10.64 -12.41
CA ALA A 269 21.12 9.72 -11.51
C ALA A 269 20.12 8.85 -12.25
N ASP A 270 20.10 7.55 -11.97
CA ASP A 270 19.18 6.55 -12.52
C ASP A 270 18.65 5.69 -11.37
N TYR A 271 17.39 5.90 -11.00
CA TYR A 271 16.77 5.23 -9.86
C TYR A 271 15.39 4.68 -10.21
N THR A 272 15.11 3.49 -9.68
CA THR A 272 13.79 2.86 -9.73
C THR A 272 13.17 2.87 -8.33
N PHE A 273 11.91 3.29 -8.26
CA PHE A 273 11.08 3.36 -7.07
C PHE A 273 9.89 2.43 -7.24
N VAL A 274 9.63 1.58 -6.25
CA VAL A 274 8.50 0.63 -6.26
C VAL A 274 7.55 1.01 -5.15
N HIS A 275 6.38 1.50 -5.55
CA HIS A 275 5.32 1.99 -4.67
C HIS A 275 4.20 0.95 -4.59
N PRO A 276 4.02 0.26 -3.46
CA PRO A 276 2.88 -0.61 -3.28
C PRO A 276 1.63 0.22 -2.99
N MET A 277 0.60 0.03 -3.80
CA MET A 277 -0.64 0.80 -3.76
C MET A 277 -1.85 -0.13 -3.64
N THR A 278 -2.92 0.38 -3.05
CA THR A 278 -4.25 -0.22 -3.04
C THR A 278 -5.29 0.83 -3.39
N GLU A 279 -6.42 0.41 -3.95
CA GLU A 279 -7.57 1.30 -4.13
C GLU A 279 -8.07 1.86 -2.79
N ALA A 280 -8.65 3.03 -2.81
CA ALA A 280 -9.29 3.60 -1.62
C ALA A 280 -10.48 2.73 -1.20
N GLY A 281 -10.31 1.97 -0.10
CA GLY A 281 -11.30 1.00 0.39
C GLY A 281 -11.15 -0.42 -0.18
N GLY A 282 -10.20 -0.64 -1.09
CA GLY A 282 -9.87 -1.95 -1.66
C GLY A 282 -8.89 -2.77 -0.80
N THR A 283 -8.71 -4.02 -1.18
CA THR A 283 -7.75 -4.97 -0.57
C THR A 283 -6.72 -5.50 -1.57
N GLY A 284 -6.95 -5.26 -2.87
CA GLY A 284 -6.01 -5.62 -3.92
C GLY A 284 -4.76 -4.76 -3.82
N VAL A 285 -3.58 -5.38 -3.89
CA VAL A 285 -2.30 -4.66 -3.88
C VAL A 285 -1.69 -4.70 -5.26
N GLN A 286 -1.23 -3.56 -5.71
CA GLN A 286 -0.51 -3.38 -6.95
C GLN A 286 0.77 -2.58 -6.70
N ARG A 287 1.81 -2.85 -7.45
CA ARG A 287 3.08 -2.12 -7.38
C ARG A 287 3.20 -1.19 -8.58
N SER A 288 3.19 0.11 -8.34
CA SER A 288 3.55 1.11 -9.34
C SER A 288 5.06 1.25 -9.34
N ILE A 289 5.68 1.01 -10.47
CA ILE A 289 7.14 1.02 -10.62
C ILE A 289 7.50 2.24 -11.46
N VAL A 290 8.34 3.11 -10.90
CA VAL A 290 8.78 4.36 -11.54
C VAL A 290 10.29 4.37 -11.64
N ARG A 291 10.83 4.35 -12.84
CA ARG A 291 12.25 4.59 -13.10
C ARG A 291 12.44 6.00 -13.59
N ARG A 292 13.45 6.68 -13.05
CA ARG A 292 13.82 8.04 -13.42
C ARG A 292 15.28 8.13 -13.76
N GLN A 293 15.58 8.67 -14.93
CA GLN A 293 16.90 9.15 -15.29
C GLN A 293 16.88 10.66 -15.27
N ILE A 294 17.75 11.27 -14.47
CA ILE A 294 17.82 12.72 -14.31
C ILE A 294 19.26 13.17 -14.31
N THR A 295 19.53 14.28 -15.01
CA THR A 295 20.81 14.97 -14.99
C THR A 295 20.60 16.36 -14.40
N LEU A 296 21.19 16.62 -13.24
CA LEU A 296 21.19 17.92 -12.58
C LEU A 296 22.57 18.56 -12.70
N ALA A 297 22.62 19.85 -12.98
CA ALA A 297 23.86 20.60 -13.12
C ALA A 297 24.08 21.59 -11.97
N LEU A 298 25.26 21.58 -11.37
CA LEU A 298 25.75 22.66 -10.56
C LEU A 298 26.63 23.59 -11.44
N LEU A 299 26.27 24.86 -11.48
CA LEU A 299 26.96 25.85 -12.32
C LEU A 299 27.82 26.80 -11.48
N ASP A 300 28.97 27.16 -11.99
CA ASP A 300 29.82 28.22 -11.45
C ASP A 300 29.20 29.61 -11.73
N PRO A 301 28.73 30.36 -10.70
CA PRO A 301 28.14 31.69 -10.90
C PRO A 301 29.07 32.74 -11.51
N ALA A 302 30.39 32.49 -11.53
CA ALA A 302 31.34 33.38 -12.21
C ALA A 302 31.30 33.24 -13.73
N ARG A 303 30.66 32.19 -14.25
CA ARG A 303 30.61 31.83 -15.68
C ARG A 303 29.23 31.72 -16.25
N TRP A 304 28.26 31.37 -15.39
CA TRP A 304 26.88 31.05 -15.79
C TRP A 304 25.90 31.90 -15.00
N GLU A 305 24.81 32.24 -15.65
CA GLU A 305 23.67 32.81 -14.96
C GLU A 305 22.98 31.71 -14.14
N THR A 306 23.12 31.77 -12.83
CA THR A 306 22.58 30.76 -11.91
C THR A 306 22.43 31.34 -10.51
N THR A 307 21.52 30.79 -9.75
CA THR A 307 21.40 31.03 -8.31
C THR A 307 22.43 30.17 -7.57
N ARG A 308 23.33 30.81 -6.83
CA ARG A 308 24.39 30.09 -6.09
C ARG A 308 23.80 28.93 -5.27
N GLY A 309 24.37 27.75 -5.45
CA GLY A 309 24.01 26.54 -4.72
C GLY A 309 22.66 25.92 -5.10
N ARG A 310 22.03 26.35 -6.18
CA ARG A 310 20.91 25.69 -6.81
C ARG A 310 21.37 24.81 -7.96
N LEU A 311 20.56 23.80 -8.30
CA LEU A 311 20.83 22.90 -9.40
C LEU A 311 19.91 23.22 -10.59
N GLN A 312 20.43 23.08 -11.79
CA GLN A 312 19.62 23.19 -13.02
C GLN A 312 19.30 21.80 -13.55
N ALA A 313 18.05 21.55 -13.94
CA ALA A 313 17.66 20.30 -14.58
C ALA A 313 18.07 20.34 -16.07
N ARG A 314 19.05 19.51 -16.47
CA ARG A 314 19.57 19.43 -17.83
C ARG A 314 18.80 18.45 -18.70
N ALA A 315 18.56 17.26 -18.12
CA ALA A 315 17.77 16.24 -18.77
C ALA A 315 16.99 15.46 -17.72
N TYR A 316 15.82 15.02 -18.06
CA TYR A 316 15.05 14.09 -17.22
C TYR A 316 14.10 13.30 -18.10
N THR A 317 13.99 12.03 -17.79
CA THR A 317 13.02 11.11 -18.39
C THR A 317 12.53 10.15 -17.33
N ALA A 318 11.34 9.63 -17.51
CA ALA A 318 10.77 8.64 -16.62
C ALA A 318 10.07 7.56 -17.41
N GLU A 319 10.14 6.36 -16.89
CA GLU A 319 9.36 5.21 -17.29
C GLU A 319 8.53 4.76 -16.10
N TRP A 320 7.26 4.47 -16.32
CA TRP A 320 6.38 3.95 -15.30
C TRP A 320 5.66 2.71 -15.77
N SER A 321 5.49 1.76 -14.87
CA SER A 321 4.89 0.46 -15.13
C SER A 321 3.81 0.15 -14.10
N ASN A 322 2.83 -0.67 -14.48
CA ASN A 322 1.63 -0.96 -13.69
C ASN A 322 0.77 0.29 -13.39
N VAL A 323 0.77 1.24 -14.27
CA VAL A 323 -0.07 2.42 -14.23
C VAL A 323 -0.68 2.65 -15.62
N ALA A 324 -1.74 3.44 -15.68
CA ALA A 324 -2.33 3.85 -16.95
C ALA A 324 -1.29 4.58 -17.82
N CYS A 325 -1.40 4.40 -19.12
CA CYS A 325 -0.45 4.96 -20.09
C CYS A 325 -0.42 6.48 -20.11
N GLU A 326 -1.54 7.12 -19.79
CA GLU A 326 -1.69 8.56 -19.82
C GLU A 326 -1.83 9.13 -18.41
N ALA A 327 -1.11 10.22 -18.15
CA ALA A 327 -1.12 10.96 -16.89
C ALA A 327 -1.49 12.44 -17.16
N ALA A 328 -2.58 12.64 -17.90
CA ALA A 328 -3.01 13.97 -18.35
C ALA A 328 -3.52 14.87 -17.22
N ASP A 329 -3.87 14.32 -16.07
CA ASP A 329 -4.31 15.03 -14.88
C ASP A 329 -3.19 15.28 -13.86
N GLY A 330 -1.97 14.87 -14.19
CA GLY A 330 -0.79 15.06 -13.34
C GLY A 330 -0.64 14.04 -12.21
N PHE A 331 -1.33 12.88 -12.30
CA PHE A 331 -1.22 11.76 -11.38
C PHE A 331 -0.89 10.47 -12.11
N LEU A 332 -0.20 9.58 -11.41
CA LEU A 332 -0.05 8.19 -11.82
C LEU A 332 -1.30 7.41 -11.36
N HIS A 333 -1.88 6.65 -12.26
CA HIS A 333 -3.06 5.83 -12.02
C HIS A 333 -2.67 4.35 -11.98
N PRO A 334 -2.46 3.75 -10.79
CA PRO A 334 -2.16 2.34 -10.67
C PRO A 334 -3.24 1.49 -11.31
N HIS A 335 -2.84 0.47 -12.06
CA HIS A 335 -3.74 -0.45 -12.74
C HIS A 335 -3.96 -1.69 -11.89
N PHE A 336 -5.20 -1.91 -11.44
CA PHE A 336 -5.55 -3.07 -10.62
C PHE A 336 -6.09 -4.20 -11.50
N PRO A 337 -5.86 -5.49 -11.13
CA PRO A 337 -6.23 -6.64 -11.97
C PRO A 337 -7.71 -6.78 -12.29
N LEU A 338 -8.59 -6.14 -11.53
CA LEU A 338 -10.04 -6.17 -11.72
C LEU A 338 -10.56 -4.94 -12.49
N ASP A 339 -9.69 -3.99 -12.81
CA ASP A 339 -10.09 -2.82 -13.57
C ASP A 339 -10.45 -3.21 -15.02
N ALA A 340 -11.51 -2.62 -15.52
CA ALA A 340 -11.76 -2.68 -16.95
C ALA A 340 -10.60 -1.98 -17.69
N PRO A 341 -10.14 -2.52 -18.83
CA PRO A 341 -9.11 -1.84 -19.61
C PRO A 341 -9.55 -0.41 -19.91
N SER A 342 -8.81 0.56 -19.40
CA SER A 342 -9.05 1.98 -19.67
C SER A 342 -7.96 2.51 -20.61
N GLY A 343 -8.35 3.18 -21.69
CA GLY A 343 -7.42 3.74 -22.65
C GLY A 343 -7.06 2.80 -23.81
N SER A 344 -6.10 3.23 -24.61
CA SER A 344 -5.56 2.44 -25.72
C SER A 344 -4.83 1.21 -25.22
N ALA A 345 -5.00 0.08 -25.89
CA ALA A 345 -4.23 -1.12 -25.57
C ALA A 345 -2.72 -0.83 -25.68
N PRO A 346 -1.90 -1.35 -24.75
CA PRO A 346 -0.45 -1.22 -24.86
C PRO A 346 0.05 -1.75 -26.18
N SER A 347 0.79 -0.97 -26.95
CA SER A 347 1.29 -1.32 -28.27
C SER A 347 2.81 -1.55 -28.34
N GLY A 348 3.51 -1.25 -27.25
CA GLY A 348 4.96 -1.43 -27.15
C GLY A 348 5.37 -2.87 -26.88
N PRO A 349 6.69 -3.18 -26.99
CA PRO A 349 7.23 -4.48 -26.59
C PRO A 349 6.99 -4.75 -25.12
N ALA A 350 6.93 -6.04 -24.75
CA ALA A 350 6.89 -6.44 -23.35
C ALA A 350 8.23 -6.12 -22.69
N THR A 351 8.21 -5.26 -21.65
CA THR A 351 9.40 -4.83 -20.91
C THR A 351 9.41 -5.39 -19.49
N ASP A 352 10.61 -5.61 -18.97
CA ASP A 352 10.81 -5.91 -17.56
C ASP A 352 11.08 -4.61 -16.81
N PRO A 353 10.16 -4.13 -15.96
CA PRO A 353 10.31 -2.85 -15.27
C PRO A 353 11.44 -2.84 -14.22
N TYR A 354 12.00 -4.01 -13.91
CA TYR A 354 13.16 -4.16 -13.03
C TYR A 354 14.49 -4.26 -13.82
N ASP A 355 14.42 -4.33 -15.16
CA ASP A 355 15.61 -4.32 -15.99
C ASP A 355 16.14 -2.89 -16.14
N ARG A 356 17.27 -2.63 -15.51
CA ARG A 356 17.97 -1.35 -15.58
C ARG A 356 19.25 -1.41 -16.40
N SER A 357 19.49 -2.55 -17.07
CA SER A 357 20.65 -2.72 -17.97
C SER A 357 20.51 -1.89 -19.24
N GLN A 358 19.28 -1.61 -19.65
CA GLN A 358 18.95 -0.79 -20.83
C GLN A 358 18.63 0.66 -20.47
N ASP A 359 18.80 1.57 -21.42
CA ASP A 359 18.26 2.93 -21.28
C ASP A 359 16.73 2.91 -21.25
N ILE A 360 16.13 3.94 -20.64
CA ILE A 360 14.70 4.16 -20.77
C ILE A 360 14.40 4.33 -22.26
N GLN A 361 13.64 3.38 -22.79
CA GLN A 361 13.13 3.44 -24.16
C GLN A 361 11.94 4.41 -24.14
N GLY A 362 12.21 5.70 -24.35
CA GLY A 362 11.22 6.75 -24.19
C GLY A 362 9.93 6.52 -24.99
N GLU A 363 8.84 7.10 -24.50
CA GLU A 363 7.55 7.31 -25.15
C GLU A 363 6.85 6.06 -25.70
N GLY A 364 6.39 5.20 -24.84
CA GLY A 364 5.49 4.12 -25.26
C GLY A 364 4.91 3.38 -24.05
N CYS A 365 3.61 3.11 -24.13
CA CYS A 365 2.96 2.25 -23.16
C CYS A 365 3.08 0.81 -23.63
N GLY A 366 3.95 0.04 -23.01
CA GLY A 366 4.16 -1.38 -23.28
C GLY A 366 3.52 -2.28 -22.24
N THR A 367 3.44 -3.56 -22.56
CA THR A 367 3.12 -4.59 -21.56
C THR A 367 4.33 -4.86 -20.69
N ILE A 368 4.11 -5.24 -19.44
CA ILE A 368 5.17 -5.62 -18.53
C ILE A 368 5.24 -7.15 -18.40
N THR A 369 6.44 -7.68 -18.27
CA THR A 369 6.66 -9.12 -18.11
C THR A 369 6.43 -9.59 -16.69
N ARG A 370 6.56 -8.69 -15.71
CA ARG A 370 6.36 -8.94 -14.27
C ARG A 370 6.14 -7.64 -13.48
N SER A 371 5.51 -7.74 -12.33
CA SER A 371 5.21 -6.61 -11.46
C SER A 371 5.73 -6.81 -10.02
#